data_5c7df98f304f86e4e9e4bd524bc4bfcb
#
_entry.id   5c7df98f304f86e4e9e4bd524bc4bfcb
#
_cell.length_a   1.000
_cell.length_b   1.000
_cell.length_c   1.000
_cell.angle_alpha   90.00
_cell.angle_beta   90.00
_cell.angle_gamma   90.00
#
_symmetry.space_group_name_H-M   'P 1'
#
loop_
_entity.id
_entity.type
_entity.pdbx_description
1 polymer ?
#
loop_
_entity_poly.entity_id
_entity_poly.type
_entity_poly.pdbx_seq_one_letter_code
_entity_poly.pdbx_strand_id
1 'polypeptide(L)'
;MHGARAIRASFADGLSRDADLIGEDPDTDIAVVRIGAGGLVSVQLGSSRAVRVGQLAIAIGNPYGFQHTVTAGVVSALGRSLRSQTGRLIDDVLQTDAALNPGNSGGPLVNSRGEAIGVNTAIIPGAQGLCFATAIDTVKWVVMQLLKDGRVRRGYLGIAGANVPLARRIARHFDLHNTHAVRVESVEKDGPAYRAGLRPGDRIVRFDGAAVNGIDDLHRALTGERIGAAAAIAFIRAPELVELEIRPAEAKRGGSKSRMR
;
A
#
# COMPACT_ATOMS: atom_id res chain seq x y z
N MET A 1 -12.06 -7.03 -4.83
CA MET A 1 -13.30 -6.64 -5.55
C MET A 1 -13.05 -6.24 -7.00
N HIS A 2 -11.82 -6.14 -7.40
CA HIS A 2 -11.44 -5.73 -8.76
C HIS A 2 -12.12 -6.62 -9.82
N GLY A 3 -12.85 -6.01 -10.77
CA GLY A 3 -13.55 -6.72 -11.85
C GLY A 3 -14.88 -7.36 -11.48
N ALA A 4 -15.39 -7.21 -10.25
CA ALA A 4 -16.71 -7.70 -9.88
C ALA A 4 -17.81 -6.98 -10.66
N ARG A 5 -18.78 -7.75 -11.21
CA ARG A 5 -19.94 -7.19 -11.93
C ARG A 5 -21.07 -6.76 -10.99
N ALA A 6 -21.14 -7.35 -9.83
CA ALA A 6 -22.08 -7.02 -8.76
C ALA A 6 -21.44 -7.29 -7.41
N ILE A 7 -21.76 -6.49 -6.41
CA ILE A 7 -21.32 -6.64 -5.04
C ILE A 7 -22.55 -6.81 -4.17
N ARG A 8 -22.53 -7.80 -3.28
CA ARG A 8 -23.63 -8.06 -2.35
C ARG A 8 -23.07 -8.20 -0.94
N ALA A 9 -23.70 -7.52 0.01
CA ALA A 9 -23.42 -7.64 1.43
C ALA A 9 -24.47 -8.56 2.07
N SER A 10 -24.03 -9.60 2.77
CA SER A 10 -24.88 -10.49 3.55
C SER A 10 -24.62 -10.27 5.04
N PHE A 11 -25.69 -10.23 5.82
CA PHE A 11 -25.68 -9.94 7.24
C PHE A 11 -25.98 -11.19 8.08
N ALA A 12 -25.69 -11.11 9.38
CA ALA A 12 -25.87 -12.20 10.33
C ALA A 12 -27.35 -12.65 10.50
N ASP A 13 -28.28 -11.74 10.27
CA ASP A 13 -29.72 -11.98 10.29
C ASP A 13 -30.26 -12.66 9.02
N GLY A 14 -29.37 -13.01 8.09
CA GLY A 14 -29.73 -13.62 6.79
C GLY A 14 -30.14 -12.61 5.72
N LEU A 15 -30.22 -11.31 6.02
CA LEU A 15 -30.50 -10.30 5.03
C LEU A 15 -29.34 -10.15 4.06
N SER A 16 -29.66 -9.88 2.80
CA SER A 16 -28.67 -9.53 1.77
C SER A 16 -29.09 -8.23 1.08
N ARG A 17 -28.13 -7.38 0.78
CA ARG A 17 -28.32 -6.11 0.09
C ARG A 17 -27.29 -5.96 -1.00
N ASP A 18 -27.68 -5.38 -2.12
CA ASP A 18 -26.73 -4.96 -3.14
C ASP A 18 -25.90 -3.78 -2.61
N ALA A 19 -24.65 -3.73 -3.02
CA ALA A 19 -23.71 -2.73 -2.58
C ALA A 19 -23.10 -1.98 -3.77
N ASP A 20 -22.99 -0.67 -3.64
CA ASP A 20 -22.36 0.19 -4.62
C ASP A 20 -20.89 0.37 -4.29
N LEU A 21 -20.00 0.18 -5.27
CA LEU A 21 -18.59 0.49 -5.12
C LEU A 21 -18.40 2.03 -5.13
N ILE A 22 -17.96 2.59 -4.00
CA ILE A 22 -17.59 4.02 -3.90
C ILE A 22 -16.20 4.25 -4.48
N GLY A 23 -15.26 3.36 -4.19
CA GLY A 23 -13.91 3.40 -4.72
C GLY A 23 -13.05 2.25 -4.22
N GLU A 24 -11.95 2.01 -4.92
CA GLU A 24 -10.97 0.99 -4.54
C GLU A 24 -9.55 1.52 -4.70
N ASP A 25 -8.66 1.01 -3.88
CA ASP A 25 -7.23 1.24 -3.97
C ASP A 25 -6.47 -0.09 -4.03
N PRO A 26 -6.15 -0.59 -5.22
CA PRO A 26 -5.44 -1.86 -5.39
C PRO A 26 -4.02 -1.86 -4.79
N ASP A 27 -3.43 -0.68 -4.58
CA ASP A 27 -2.10 -0.54 -4.00
C ASP A 27 -2.07 -0.83 -2.50
N THR A 28 -3.20 -0.65 -1.80
CA THR A 28 -3.35 -0.99 -0.37
C THR A 28 -4.34 -2.13 -0.12
N ASP A 29 -4.94 -2.65 -1.20
CA ASP A 29 -5.97 -3.71 -1.17
C ASP A 29 -7.21 -3.33 -0.34
N ILE A 30 -7.58 -2.04 -0.36
CA ILE A 30 -8.75 -1.49 0.34
C ILE A 30 -9.80 -1.05 -0.68
N ALA A 31 -11.06 -1.37 -0.40
CA ALA A 31 -12.21 -0.87 -1.14
C ALA A 31 -13.29 -0.36 -0.18
N VAL A 32 -14.05 0.65 -0.62
CA VAL A 32 -15.19 1.20 0.10
C VAL A 32 -16.45 0.89 -0.70
N VAL A 33 -17.42 0.27 -0.05
CA VAL A 33 -18.74 -0.01 -0.61
C VAL A 33 -19.80 0.68 0.24
N ARG A 34 -20.91 1.06 -0.39
CA ARG A 34 -22.10 1.60 0.25
C ARG A 34 -23.24 0.64 0.08
N ILE A 35 -24.00 0.47 1.16
CA ILE A 35 -25.23 -0.32 1.18
C ILE A 35 -26.39 0.53 1.69
N GLY A 36 -27.57 0.36 1.09
CA GLY A 36 -28.80 0.98 1.55
C GLY A 36 -29.43 0.17 2.68
N ALA A 37 -28.91 0.28 3.90
CA ALA A 37 -29.46 -0.36 5.09
C ALA A 37 -29.37 0.58 6.28
N GLY A 38 -30.43 0.63 7.08
CA GLY A 38 -30.46 1.35 8.36
C GLY A 38 -30.27 0.41 9.55
N GLY A 39 -29.95 0.96 10.72
CA GLY A 39 -29.88 0.21 11.97
C GLY A 39 -28.67 -0.72 12.11
N LEU A 40 -27.63 -0.56 11.28
CA LEU A 40 -26.42 -1.36 11.35
C LEU A 40 -25.58 -0.99 12.56
N VAL A 41 -25.10 -2.00 13.29
CA VAL A 41 -24.10 -1.83 14.33
C VAL A 41 -22.72 -1.84 13.69
N SER A 42 -21.96 -0.76 13.86
CA SER A 42 -20.62 -0.63 13.33
C SER A 42 -19.55 -0.92 14.37
N VAL A 43 -18.43 -1.50 13.94
CA VAL A 43 -17.23 -1.60 14.78
C VAL A 43 -16.62 -0.20 14.98
N GLN A 44 -16.16 0.10 16.19
CA GLN A 44 -15.42 1.32 16.46
C GLN A 44 -14.02 1.24 15.86
N LEU A 45 -13.61 2.25 15.10
CA LEU A 45 -12.25 2.32 14.54
C LEU A 45 -11.29 2.87 15.62
N GLY A 46 -10.38 2.02 16.08
CA GLY A 46 -9.32 2.36 17.02
C GLY A 46 -8.18 3.16 16.38
N SER A 47 -6.96 3.07 16.95
CA SER A 47 -5.74 3.64 16.38
C SER A 47 -4.63 2.60 16.36
N SER A 48 -3.98 2.43 15.22
CA SER A 48 -2.83 1.53 15.08
C SER A 48 -1.55 2.08 15.74
N ARG A 49 -1.47 3.40 15.98
CA ARG A 49 -0.32 4.02 16.69
C ARG A 49 -0.23 3.62 18.15
N ALA A 50 -1.36 3.23 18.76
CA ALA A 50 -1.43 2.80 20.16
C ALA A 50 -1.20 1.29 20.33
N VAL A 51 -1.09 0.53 19.23
CA VAL A 51 -0.93 -0.92 19.24
C VAL A 51 0.48 -1.28 19.69
N ARG A 52 0.59 -2.35 20.48
CA ARG A 52 1.87 -2.89 20.99
C ARG A 52 2.01 -4.36 20.65
N VAL A 53 3.23 -4.79 20.42
CA VAL A 53 3.57 -6.22 20.30
C VAL A 53 3.20 -6.93 21.59
N GLY A 54 2.60 -8.14 21.48
CA GLY A 54 2.07 -8.92 22.59
C GLY A 54 0.62 -8.55 23.00
N GLN A 55 0.04 -7.50 22.43
CA GLN A 55 -1.36 -7.14 22.66
C GLN A 55 -2.29 -8.18 22.03
N LEU A 56 -3.43 -8.48 22.71
CA LEU A 56 -4.47 -9.34 22.16
C LEU A 56 -4.98 -8.80 20.83
N ALA A 57 -5.06 -9.69 19.85
CA ALA A 57 -5.60 -9.45 18.53
C ALA A 57 -6.65 -10.52 18.19
N ILE A 58 -7.85 -10.08 17.82
CA ILE A 58 -8.98 -10.96 17.50
C ILE A 58 -9.37 -10.69 16.05
N ALA A 59 -9.25 -11.69 15.20
CA ALA A 59 -9.65 -11.62 13.81
C ALA A 59 -11.07 -12.16 13.66
N ILE A 60 -11.91 -11.40 12.96
CA ILE A 60 -13.31 -11.75 12.69
C ILE A 60 -13.48 -11.85 11.17
N GLY A 61 -14.17 -12.90 10.72
CA GLY A 61 -14.44 -13.10 9.30
C GLY A 61 -15.51 -14.16 9.06
N ASN A 62 -15.70 -14.49 7.78
CA ASN A 62 -16.64 -15.53 7.35
C ASN A 62 -15.95 -16.46 6.32
N PRO A 63 -14.96 -17.28 6.76
CA PRO A 63 -14.27 -18.19 5.86
C PRO A 63 -15.23 -19.23 5.28
N TYR A 64 -15.14 -19.44 3.97
CA TYR A 64 -15.90 -20.47 3.25
C TYR A 64 -17.45 -20.34 3.33
N GLY A 65 -17.98 -19.23 3.84
CA GLY A 65 -19.44 -19.08 4.03
C GLY A 65 -20.03 -19.94 5.17
N PHE A 66 -19.20 -20.57 6.02
CA PHE A 66 -19.61 -21.44 7.13
C PHE A 66 -19.95 -20.69 8.42
N GLN A 67 -20.44 -19.46 8.34
CA GLN A 67 -20.78 -18.59 9.46
C GLN A 67 -19.56 -17.88 10.11
N HIS A 68 -19.90 -16.89 10.94
CA HIS A 68 -18.92 -16.00 11.55
C HIS A 68 -17.84 -16.77 12.32
N THR A 69 -16.60 -16.58 11.92
CA THR A 69 -15.45 -17.19 12.56
C THR A 69 -14.69 -16.12 13.33
N VAL A 70 -14.37 -16.42 14.57
CA VAL A 70 -13.55 -15.59 15.46
C VAL A 70 -12.32 -16.39 15.81
N THR A 71 -11.14 -15.81 15.57
CA THR A 71 -9.87 -16.36 15.99
C THR A 71 -9.12 -15.34 16.83
N ALA A 72 -8.37 -15.80 17.82
CA ALA A 72 -7.60 -14.92 18.71
C ALA A 72 -6.12 -15.31 18.71
N GLY A 73 -5.29 -14.33 18.87
CA GLY A 73 -3.86 -14.39 18.99
C GLY A 73 -3.32 -13.09 19.56
N VAL A 74 -2.08 -12.76 19.24
CA VAL A 74 -1.45 -11.51 19.64
C VAL A 74 -0.92 -10.75 18.42
N VAL A 75 -0.69 -9.46 18.58
CA VAL A 75 0.12 -8.69 17.64
C VAL A 75 1.56 -9.16 17.77
N SER A 76 2.06 -9.87 16.77
CA SER A 76 3.41 -10.47 16.78
C SER A 76 4.49 -9.48 16.35
N ALA A 77 4.16 -8.53 15.46
CA ALA A 77 5.07 -7.47 15.03
C ALA A 77 4.30 -6.26 14.45
N LEU A 78 4.99 -5.13 14.39
CA LEU A 78 4.51 -3.87 13.83
C LEU A 78 5.43 -3.42 12.68
N GLY A 79 4.93 -2.49 11.85
CA GLY A 79 5.73 -1.85 10.79
C GLY A 79 6.23 -2.84 9.73
N ARG A 80 5.49 -3.91 9.48
CA ARG A 80 5.77 -4.83 8.37
C ARG A 80 5.30 -4.22 7.06
N SER A 81 5.84 -4.73 5.95
CA SER A 81 5.42 -4.37 4.61
C SER A 81 5.05 -5.62 3.83
N LEU A 82 3.98 -5.53 3.03
CA LEU A 82 3.51 -6.60 2.15
C LEU A 82 3.46 -6.10 0.71
N ARG A 83 3.70 -6.99 -0.25
CA ARG A 83 3.46 -6.69 -1.66
C ARG A 83 1.98 -6.81 -1.99
N SER A 84 1.39 -5.74 -2.49
CA SER A 84 0.06 -5.75 -3.09
C SER A 84 0.06 -6.49 -4.44
N GLN A 85 -1.11 -6.73 -4.99
CA GLN A 85 -1.25 -7.34 -6.32
C GLN A 85 -0.67 -6.45 -7.43
N THR A 86 -0.58 -5.15 -7.23
CA THR A 86 0.05 -4.19 -8.16
C THR A 86 1.57 -4.21 -8.10
N GLY A 87 2.15 -4.91 -7.11
CA GLY A 87 3.59 -4.94 -6.84
C GLY A 87 4.10 -3.79 -5.95
N ARG A 88 3.23 -2.86 -5.53
CA ARG A 88 3.58 -1.85 -4.52
C ARG A 88 3.66 -2.46 -3.13
N LEU A 89 4.47 -1.87 -2.25
CA LEU A 89 4.41 -2.22 -0.83
C LEU A 89 3.22 -1.54 -0.16
N ILE A 90 2.48 -2.33 0.60
CA ILE A 90 1.56 -1.86 1.64
C ILE A 90 2.42 -1.73 2.89
N ASP A 91 2.69 -0.51 3.30
CA ASP A 91 3.46 -0.23 4.52
C ASP A 91 2.56 -0.24 5.76
N ASP A 92 3.20 -0.25 6.93
CA ASP A 92 2.55 -0.19 8.24
C ASP A 92 1.53 -1.33 8.45
N VAL A 93 1.97 -2.55 8.15
CA VAL A 93 1.16 -3.76 8.30
C VAL A 93 1.40 -4.35 9.69
N LEU A 94 0.31 -4.75 10.35
CA LEU A 94 0.32 -5.50 11.60
C LEU A 94 0.51 -6.99 11.30
N GLN A 95 1.44 -7.64 11.99
CA GLN A 95 1.58 -9.09 11.97
C GLN A 95 0.89 -9.68 13.21
N THR A 96 0.15 -10.77 13.04
CA THR A 96 -0.52 -11.50 14.13
C THR A 96 -0.42 -13.00 13.92
N ASP A 97 -0.49 -13.76 14.98
CA ASP A 97 -0.65 -15.21 14.97
C ASP A 97 -2.11 -15.67 15.12
N ALA A 98 -3.05 -14.73 15.26
CA ALA A 98 -4.48 -15.00 15.13
C ALA A 98 -4.73 -15.69 13.77
N ALA A 99 -5.29 -16.90 13.79
CA ALA A 99 -5.43 -17.70 12.58
C ALA A 99 -6.32 -17.01 11.56
N LEU A 100 -5.76 -16.71 10.38
CA LEU A 100 -6.50 -16.20 9.23
C LEU A 100 -6.65 -17.31 8.19
N ASN A 101 -7.88 -17.51 7.74
CA ASN A 101 -8.22 -18.44 6.67
C ASN A 101 -8.81 -17.66 5.48
N PRO A 102 -8.82 -18.22 4.27
CA PRO A 102 -9.54 -17.63 3.15
C PRO A 102 -11.00 -17.32 3.53
N GLY A 103 -11.40 -16.04 3.40
CA GLY A 103 -12.69 -15.50 3.85
C GLY A 103 -12.60 -14.57 5.07
N ASN A 104 -11.50 -14.57 5.83
CA ASN A 104 -11.27 -13.57 6.87
C ASN A 104 -10.70 -12.26 6.29
N SER A 105 -10.13 -12.27 5.09
CA SER A 105 -9.63 -11.06 4.42
C SER A 105 -10.78 -10.08 4.19
N GLY A 106 -10.51 -8.80 4.50
CA GLY A 106 -11.51 -7.72 4.52
C GLY A 106 -12.28 -7.60 5.83
N GLY A 107 -12.23 -8.61 6.71
CA GLY A 107 -12.77 -8.54 8.07
C GLY A 107 -11.89 -7.74 9.03
N PRO A 108 -12.41 -7.28 10.17
CA PRO A 108 -11.64 -6.50 11.13
C PRO A 108 -10.67 -7.38 11.95
N LEU A 109 -9.51 -6.80 12.26
CA LEU A 109 -8.68 -7.21 13.38
C LEU A 109 -8.99 -6.27 14.53
N VAL A 110 -9.50 -6.78 15.66
CA VAL A 110 -9.90 -5.97 16.80
C VAL A 110 -9.05 -6.25 18.04
N ASN A 111 -8.96 -5.26 18.94
CA ASN A 111 -8.32 -5.40 20.24
C ASN A 111 -9.29 -5.95 21.30
N SER A 112 -8.83 -6.07 22.56
CA SER A 112 -9.65 -6.54 23.69
C SER A 112 -10.84 -5.64 24.06
N ARG A 113 -10.90 -4.41 23.53
CA ARG A 113 -12.03 -3.48 23.70
C ARG A 113 -13.04 -3.56 22.55
N GLY A 114 -12.82 -4.44 21.56
CA GLY A 114 -13.65 -4.52 20.37
C GLY A 114 -13.39 -3.40 19.36
N GLU A 115 -12.32 -2.62 19.51
CA GLU A 115 -11.95 -1.57 18.55
C GLU A 115 -11.12 -2.17 17.41
N ALA A 116 -11.45 -1.84 16.17
CA ALA A 116 -10.66 -2.26 15.02
C ALA A 116 -9.29 -1.59 15.02
N ILE A 117 -8.24 -2.40 15.01
CA ILE A 117 -6.82 -1.98 14.93
C ILE A 117 -6.25 -2.21 13.54
N GLY A 118 -6.93 -3.00 12.70
CA GLY A 118 -6.55 -3.28 11.32
C GLY A 118 -7.66 -3.94 10.52
N VAL A 119 -7.42 -4.13 9.23
CA VAL A 119 -8.24 -4.93 8.32
C VAL A 119 -7.40 -6.10 7.83
N ASN A 120 -7.89 -7.33 8.05
CA ASN A 120 -7.22 -8.56 7.66
C ASN A 120 -7.00 -8.57 6.14
N THR A 121 -5.77 -8.81 5.68
CA THR A 121 -5.48 -8.70 4.24
C THR A 121 -4.86 -9.96 3.65
N ALA A 122 -3.90 -10.59 4.30
CA ALA A 122 -3.17 -11.70 3.70
C ALA A 122 -2.65 -12.70 4.72
N ILE A 123 -2.40 -13.90 4.22
CA ILE A 123 -1.58 -14.94 4.84
C ILE A 123 -0.41 -15.25 3.90
N ILE A 124 0.72 -15.66 4.45
CA ILE A 124 1.78 -16.26 3.63
C ILE A 124 1.47 -17.76 3.52
N PRO A 125 1.15 -18.29 2.33
CA PRO A 125 0.86 -19.72 2.17
C PRO A 125 2.02 -20.58 2.67
N GLY A 126 1.71 -21.58 3.51
CA GLY A 126 2.71 -22.49 4.08
C GLY A 126 3.45 -21.96 5.31
N ALA A 127 3.26 -20.71 5.71
CA ALA A 127 3.84 -20.14 6.92
C ALA A 127 2.76 -20.01 8.02
N GLN A 128 2.69 -20.98 8.91
CA GLN A 128 1.76 -20.93 10.04
C GLN A 128 2.09 -19.77 10.99
N GLY A 129 1.07 -19.06 11.47
CA GLY A 129 1.22 -17.94 12.41
C GLY A 129 1.77 -16.64 11.79
N LEU A 130 1.88 -16.56 10.46
CA LEU A 130 2.24 -15.32 9.74
C LEU A 130 1.02 -14.77 9.03
N CYS A 131 0.17 -14.12 9.79
CA CYS A 131 -1.04 -13.45 9.34
C CYS A 131 -0.84 -11.93 9.39
N PHE A 132 -1.49 -11.22 8.48
CA PHE A 132 -1.25 -9.79 8.30
C PHE A 132 -2.57 -9.01 8.19
N ALA A 133 -2.55 -7.79 8.74
CA ALA A 133 -3.64 -6.84 8.62
C ALA A 133 -3.10 -5.45 8.28
N THR A 134 -3.74 -4.77 7.34
CA THR A 134 -3.44 -3.36 7.06
C THR A 134 -3.83 -2.52 8.28
N ALA A 135 -2.91 -1.72 8.79
CA ALA A 135 -3.11 -0.91 9.99
C ALA A 135 -4.30 0.04 9.84
N ILE A 136 -5.10 0.20 10.91
CA ILE A 136 -6.36 0.95 10.84
C ILE A 136 -6.18 2.43 10.50
N ASP A 137 -5.05 3.06 10.88
CA ASP A 137 -4.80 4.46 10.53
C ASP A 137 -4.50 4.61 9.03
N THR A 138 -3.82 3.64 8.40
CA THR A 138 -3.66 3.55 6.94
C THR A 138 -5.02 3.37 6.26
N VAL A 139 -5.86 2.46 6.77
CA VAL A 139 -7.22 2.24 6.26
C VAL A 139 -8.05 3.51 6.32
N LYS A 140 -8.06 4.22 7.45
CA LYS A 140 -8.77 5.49 7.61
C LYS A 140 -8.34 6.53 6.57
N TRP A 141 -7.03 6.66 6.36
CA TRP A 141 -6.50 7.59 5.37
C TRP A 141 -6.96 7.23 3.94
N VAL A 142 -6.86 5.96 3.56
CA VAL A 142 -7.33 5.47 2.25
C VAL A 142 -8.83 5.71 2.09
N VAL A 143 -9.63 5.34 3.09
CA VAL A 143 -11.10 5.51 3.08
C VAL A 143 -11.47 6.98 2.88
N MET A 144 -10.81 7.91 3.58
CA MET A 144 -11.05 9.35 3.39
C MET A 144 -10.79 9.80 1.94
N GLN A 145 -9.70 9.31 1.31
CA GLN A 145 -9.40 9.61 -0.08
C GLN A 145 -10.46 9.02 -1.02
N LEU A 146 -10.87 7.77 -0.78
CA LEU A 146 -11.87 7.09 -1.60
C LEU A 146 -13.26 7.77 -1.49
N LEU A 147 -13.65 8.21 -0.30
CA LEU A 147 -14.90 8.95 -0.10
C LEU A 147 -14.88 10.33 -0.74
N LYS A 148 -13.73 11.01 -0.72
CA LYS A 148 -13.57 12.36 -1.27
C LYS A 148 -13.47 12.35 -2.79
N ASP A 149 -12.59 11.52 -3.34
CA ASP A 149 -12.16 11.60 -4.74
C ASP A 149 -12.48 10.31 -5.54
N GLY A 150 -13.10 9.30 -4.91
CA GLY A 150 -13.33 7.97 -5.50
C GLY A 150 -12.06 7.16 -5.76
N ARG A 151 -10.90 7.69 -5.38
CA ARG A 151 -9.57 7.10 -5.63
C ARG A 151 -8.50 7.66 -4.70
N VAL A 152 -7.42 6.92 -4.54
CA VAL A 152 -6.19 7.42 -3.91
C VAL A 152 -5.28 7.98 -5.00
N ARG A 153 -4.96 9.27 -4.90
CA ARG A 153 -4.08 9.95 -5.85
C ARG A 153 -2.62 9.73 -5.46
N ARG A 154 -1.79 9.41 -6.45
CA ARG A 154 -0.35 9.21 -6.27
C ARG A 154 0.45 9.89 -7.36
N GLY A 155 1.64 10.38 -7.01
CA GLY A 155 2.59 10.92 -7.95
C GLY A 155 3.19 9.82 -8.83
N TYR A 156 3.61 10.22 -10.03
CA TYR A 156 4.18 9.38 -11.06
C TYR A 156 5.35 10.08 -11.74
N LEU A 157 6.46 9.37 -11.91
CA LEU A 157 7.66 9.90 -12.57
C LEU A 157 7.78 9.47 -14.04
N GLY A 158 7.19 8.36 -14.43
CA GLY A 158 7.34 7.82 -15.79
C GLY A 158 8.67 7.09 -16.01
N ILE A 159 9.08 6.28 -15.04
CA ILE A 159 10.26 5.43 -15.13
C ILE A 159 9.90 3.97 -14.84
N ALA A 160 10.60 3.06 -15.50
CA ALA A 160 10.82 1.72 -14.98
C ALA A 160 12.21 1.68 -14.35
N GLY A 161 12.35 1.05 -13.19
CA GLY A 161 13.60 0.99 -12.47
C GLY A 161 13.80 -0.34 -11.74
N ALA A 162 15.05 -0.59 -11.36
CA ALA A 162 15.43 -1.75 -10.57
C ALA A 162 16.28 -1.32 -9.37
N ASN A 163 16.09 -1.99 -8.23
CA ASN A 163 16.95 -1.79 -7.07
C ASN A 163 18.34 -2.37 -7.38
N VAL A 164 19.38 -1.57 -7.19
CA VAL A 164 20.76 -1.98 -7.39
C VAL A 164 21.62 -1.60 -6.20
N PRO A 165 22.60 -2.44 -5.81
CA PRO A 165 23.54 -2.06 -4.76
C PRO A 165 24.37 -0.86 -5.17
N LEU A 166 24.67 0.02 -4.22
CA LEU A 166 25.56 1.16 -4.38
C LEU A 166 26.90 0.83 -3.73
N ALA A 167 27.97 0.80 -4.53
CA ALA A 167 29.31 0.51 -4.02
C ALA A 167 29.72 1.54 -2.96
N ARG A 168 30.24 1.09 -1.81
CA ARG A 168 30.63 1.95 -0.67
C ARG A 168 31.59 3.09 -1.06
N ARG A 169 32.48 2.85 -2.05
CA ARG A 169 33.40 3.88 -2.56
C ARG A 169 32.63 5.01 -3.25
N ILE A 170 31.56 4.71 -3.98
CA ILE A 170 30.72 5.70 -4.67
C ILE A 170 29.90 6.46 -3.63
N ALA A 171 29.28 5.77 -2.68
CA ALA A 171 28.53 6.39 -1.61
C ALA A 171 29.41 7.39 -0.81
N ARG A 172 30.62 7.00 -0.42
CA ARG A 172 31.57 7.88 0.26
C ARG A 172 32.03 9.06 -0.60
N HIS A 173 32.26 8.85 -1.89
CA HIS A 173 32.70 9.91 -2.79
C HIS A 173 31.68 11.06 -2.89
N PHE A 174 30.38 10.73 -2.85
CA PHE A 174 29.28 11.69 -2.94
C PHE A 174 28.63 12.02 -1.58
N ASP A 175 29.25 11.63 -0.47
CA ASP A 175 28.71 11.79 0.88
C ASP A 175 27.26 11.30 1.02
N LEU A 176 27.02 10.06 0.55
CA LEU A 176 25.73 9.40 0.59
C LEU A 176 25.73 8.30 1.65
N HIS A 177 24.62 8.21 2.40
CA HIS A 177 24.38 7.11 3.35
C HIS A 177 23.67 5.91 2.72
N ASN A 178 23.46 5.95 1.42
CA ASN A 178 22.76 4.92 0.65
C ASN A 178 23.58 3.63 0.57
N THR A 179 22.92 2.49 0.74
CA THR A 179 23.48 1.17 0.45
C THR A 179 23.04 0.64 -0.91
N HIS A 180 21.94 1.18 -1.43
CA HIS A 180 21.34 0.86 -2.72
C HIS A 180 20.92 2.15 -3.43
N ALA A 181 20.47 1.98 -4.67
CA ALA A 181 19.91 3.05 -5.50
C ALA A 181 18.84 2.46 -6.42
N VAL A 182 18.02 3.30 -7.02
CA VAL A 182 17.12 2.89 -8.11
C VAL A 182 17.80 3.18 -9.45
N ARG A 183 18.22 2.14 -10.16
CA ARG A 183 18.70 2.29 -11.54
C ARG A 183 17.50 2.46 -12.47
N VAL A 184 17.49 3.54 -13.22
CA VAL A 184 16.52 3.79 -14.29
C VAL A 184 16.79 2.82 -15.44
N GLU A 185 15.81 2.01 -15.80
CA GLU A 185 15.91 1.06 -16.92
C GLU A 185 15.27 1.64 -18.18
N SER A 186 14.16 2.33 -18.02
CA SER A 186 13.51 3.06 -19.10
C SER A 186 12.83 4.30 -18.60
N VAL A 187 12.62 5.27 -19.48
CA VAL A 187 11.93 6.54 -19.23
C VAL A 187 10.81 6.65 -20.24
N GLU A 188 9.58 6.91 -19.77
CA GLU A 188 8.43 7.12 -20.63
C GLU A 188 8.58 8.45 -21.37
N LYS A 189 8.45 8.38 -22.70
CA LYS A 189 8.50 9.58 -23.57
C LYS A 189 7.44 10.58 -23.12
N ASP A 190 7.83 11.86 -23.04
CA ASP A 190 6.99 12.96 -22.59
C ASP A 190 6.49 12.84 -21.13
N GLY A 191 7.01 11.88 -20.36
CA GLY A 191 6.77 11.74 -18.93
C GLY A 191 7.54 12.76 -18.08
N PRO A 192 7.23 12.88 -16.78
CA PRO A 192 7.94 13.80 -15.88
C PRO A 192 9.46 13.61 -15.87
N ALA A 193 9.93 12.37 -15.76
CA ALA A 193 11.34 12.05 -15.74
C ALA A 193 12.03 12.40 -17.09
N TYR A 194 11.34 12.16 -18.21
CA TYR A 194 11.84 12.53 -19.55
C TYR A 194 12.03 14.05 -19.65
N ARG A 195 11.00 14.85 -19.24
CA ARG A 195 11.08 16.31 -19.26
C ARG A 195 12.15 16.87 -18.33
N ALA A 196 12.39 16.21 -17.20
CA ALA A 196 13.45 16.57 -16.26
C ALA A 196 14.84 16.17 -16.76
N GLY A 197 14.95 15.35 -17.80
CA GLY A 197 16.24 14.94 -18.37
C GLY A 197 16.86 13.67 -17.78
N LEU A 198 16.08 12.85 -17.05
CA LEU A 198 16.53 11.52 -16.64
C LEU A 198 16.69 10.60 -17.86
N ARG A 199 17.62 9.66 -17.74
CA ARG A 199 17.98 8.72 -18.82
C ARG A 199 18.13 7.30 -18.27
N PRO A 200 17.95 6.27 -19.11
CA PRO A 200 18.34 4.91 -18.73
C PRO A 200 19.82 4.87 -18.28
N GLY A 201 20.07 4.14 -17.19
CA GLY A 201 21.39 4.03 -16.55
C GLY A 201 21.59 4.98 -15.35
N ASP A 202 20.82 6.05 -15.22
CA ASP A 202 20.85 6.91 -14.03
C ASP A 202 20.53 6.10 -12.77
N ARG A 203 21.20 6.40 -11.66
CA ARG A 203 20.99 5.74 -10.36
C ARG A 203 20.45 6.76 -9.37
N ILE A 204 19.14 6.75 -9.17
CA ILE A 204 18.46 7.67 -8.25
C ILE A 204 18.87 7.31 -6.83
N VAL A 205 19.34 8.31 -6.08
CA VAL A 205 19.84 8.18 -4.69
C VAL A 205 19.10 9.09 -3.71
N ARG A 206 18.41 10.13 -4.20
CA ARG A 206 17.66 11.07 -3.35
C ARG A 206 16.42 11.58 -4.08
N PHE A 207 15.33 11.80 -3.35
CA PHE A 207 14.14 12.47 -3.83
C PHE A 207 13.64 13.41 -2.75
N ASP A 208 13.51 14.70 -3.08
CA ASP A 208 13.06 15.77 -2.19
C ASP A 208 13.81 15.75 -0.84
N GLY A 209 15.14 15.63 -0.90
CA GLY A 209 16.02 15.55 0.26
C GLY A 209 16.08 14.18 0.96
N ALA A 210 15.11 13.31 0.78
CA ALA A 210 15.08 11.99 1.38
C ALA A 210 15.94 10.98 0.60
N ALA A 211 16.68 10.11 1.31
CA ALA A 211 17.47 9.06 0.69
C ALA A 211 16.57 8.01 0.02
N VAL A 212 16.96 7.58 -1.18
CA VAL A 212 16.28 6.54 -1.97
C VAL A 212 17.19 5.34 -2.07
N ASN A 213 16.86 4.26 -1.37
CA ASN A 213 17.56 2.98 -1.43
C ASN A 213 16.81 1.94 -2.28
N GLY A 214 15.57 2.26 -2.71
CA GLY A 214 14.78 1.35 -3.52
C GLY A 214 13.54 2.01 -4.13
N ILE A 215 12.88 1.27 -5.02
CA ILE A 215 11.65 1.72 -5.68
C ILE A 215 10.57 2.05 -4.65
N ASP A 216 10.52 1.31 -3.55
CA ASP A 216 9.51 1.50 -2.51
C ASP A 216 9.68 2.85 -1.81
N ASP A 217 10.91 3.36 -1.66
CA ASP A 217 11.16 4.69 -1.11
C ASP A 217 10.61 5.78 -2.05
N LEU A 218 10.82 5.63 -3.37
CA LEU A 218 10.19 6.51 -4.35
C LEU A 218 8.65 6.44 -4.29
N HIS A 219 8.09 5.25 -4.15
CA HIS A 219 6.65 5.08 -4.03
C HIS A 219 6.08 5.76 -2.79
N ARG A 220 6.77 5.71 -1.64
CA ARG A 220 6.35 6.42 -0.41
C ARG A 220 6.42 7.93 -0.58
N ALA A 221 7.47 8.43 -1.25
CA ALA A 221 7.66 9.85 -1.47
C ALA A 221 6.69 10.46 -2.50
N LEU A 222 6.18 9.65 -3.45
CA LEU A 222 5.28 10.07 -4.52
C LEU A 222 3.81 10.07 -4.06
N THR A 223 3.49 10.89 -3.06
CA THR A 223 2.13 11.10 -2.56
C THR A 223 1.29 11.94 -3.51
N GLY A 224 -0.03 12.02 -3.26
CA GLY A 224 -0.95 12.87 -4.03
C GLY A 224 -0.60 14.37 -3.96
N GLU A 225 -0.02 14.84 -2.85
CA GLU A 225 0.43 16.22 -2.65
C GLU A 225 1.62 16.61 -3.53
N ARG A 226 2.38 15.62 -4.00
CA ARG A 226 3.52 15.84 -4.90
C ARG A 226 3.11 15.99 -6.37
N ILE A 227 1.85 15.77 -6.71
CA ILE A 227 1.37 15.90 -8.09
C ILE A 227 1.45 17.37 -8.51
N GLY A 228 2.25 17.66 -9.54
CA GLY A 228 2.49 19.01 -10.07
C GLY A 228 3.41 19.88 -9.21
N ALA A 229 3.73 19.49 -7.97
CA ALA A 229 4.66 20.22 -7.12
C ALA A 229 6.12 19.96 -7.58
N ALA A 230 6.95 21.01 -7.51
CA ALA A 230 8.37 20.88 -7.75
C ALA A 230 9.03 20.04 -6.63
N ALA A 231 9.87 19.10 -7.00
CA ALA A 231 10.67 18.30 -6.09
C ALA A 231 12.09 18.14 -6.65
N ALA A 232 13.08 18.06 -5.79
CA ALA A 232 14.45 17.77 -6.19
C ALA A 232 14.64 16.26 -6.38
N ILE A 233 15.27 15.85 -7.48
CA ILE A 233 15.70 14.47 -7.69
C ILE A 233 17.19 14.42 -7.92
N ALA A 234 17.92 13.66 -7.07
CA ALA A 234 19.34 13.48 -7.23
C ALA A 234 19.67 12.05 -7.67
N PHE A 235 20.54 11.94 -8.65
CA PHE A 235 20.96 10.67 -9.23
C PHE A 235 22.42 10.70 -9.66
N ILE A 236 23.05 9.54 -9.68
CA ILE A 236 24.40 9.38 -10.18
C ILE A 236 24.33 9.03 -11.66
N ARG A 237 24.88 9.92 -12.48
CA ARG A 237 25.22 9.70 -13.89
C ARG A 237 26.74 9.76 -13.99
N ALA A 238 27.37 8.60 -13.94
CA ALA A 238 28.82 8.51 -13.82
C ALA A 238 29.56 9.43 -14.80
N PRO A 239 30.55 10.21 -14.31
CA PRO A 239 31.11 10.18 -12.94
C PRO A 239 30.48 11.18 -11.96
N GLU A 240 29.35 11.79 -12.24
CA GLU A 240 28.78 12.94 -11.54
C GLU A 240 27.55 12.58 -10.70
N LEU A 241 27.36 13.30 -9.59
CA LEU A 241 26.09 13.39 -8.88
C LEU A 241 25.34 14.61 -9.43
N VAL A 242 24.20 14.35 -10.06
CA VAL A 242 23.36 15.36 -10.70
C VAL A 242 22.10 15.55 -9.87
N GLU A 243 21.67 16.79 -9.67
CA GLU A 243 20.39 17.12 -9.06
C GLU A 243 19.58 17.99 -10.03
N LEU A 244 18.31 17.62 -10.22
CA LEU A 244 17.37 18.30 -11.12
C LEU A 244 16.04 18.54 -10.42
N GLU A 245 15.30 19.55 -10.87
CA GLU A 245 13.89 19.72 -10.50
C GLU A 245 13.03 18.77 -11.35
N ILE A 246 12.10 18.10 -10.70
CA ILE A 246 11.09 17.26 -11.32
C ILE A 246 9.71 17.59 -10.78
N ARG A 247 8.69 17.51 -11.63
CA ARG A 247 7.29 17.70 -11.25
C ARG A 247 6.53 16.41 -11.52
N PRO A 248 6.26 15.59 -10.49
CA PRO A 248 5.50 14.35 -10.67
C PRO A 248 4.14 14.62 -11.31
N ALA A 249 3.74 13.80 -12.26
CA ALA A 249 2.38 13.79 -12.78
C ALA A 249 1.49 12.89 -11.92
N GLU A 250 0.19 12.92 -12.12
CA GLU A 250 -0.71 11.96 -11.51
C GLU A 250 -0.55 10.58 -12.17
N ALA A 251 -0.42 9.53 -11.37
CA ALA A 251 -0.39 8.17 -11.87
C ALA A 251 -1.69 7.86 -12.63
N LYS A 252 -1.56 7.40 -13.87
CA LYS A 252 -2.72 6.93 -14.65
C LYS A 252 -3.32 5.72 -13.91
N ARG A 253 -4.64 5.57 -13.88
CA ARG A 253 -5.28 4.33 -13.44
C ARG A 253 -4.65 3.18 -14.21
N GLY A 254 -4.16 2.18 -13.51
CA GLY A 254 -3.69 0.95 -14.12
C GLY A 254 -4.87 0.30 -14.85
N GLY A 255 -5.02 0.62 -16.12
CA GLY A 255 -5.85 -0.17 -17.01
C GLY A 255 -5.21 -1.56 -17.03
N SER A 256 -5.95 -2.58 -16.63
CA SER A 256 -5.62 -3.97 -16.88
C SER A 256 -5.21 -4.10 -18.35
N LYS A 257 -3.89 -4.06 -18.64
CA LYS A 257 -3.44 -4.61 -19.90
C LYS A 257 -3.67 -6.11 -19.80
N SER A 258 -4.81 -6.53 -20.35
CA SER A 258 -5.03 -7.89 -20.81
C SER A 258 -3.68 -8.44 -21.30
N ARG A 259 -3.09 -9.39 -20.57
CA ARG A 259 -2.10 -10.28 -21.16
C ARG A 259 -2.84 -11.15 -22.16
N MET A 260 -2.91 -10.68 -23.40
CA MET A 260 -3.02 -11.57 -24.54
C MET A 260 -1.61 -12.09 -24.85
N ARG A 261 -1.52 -13.38 -24.80
CA ARG A 261 -0.59 -14.41 -25.30
C ARG A 261 0.34 -14.99 -24.27
#